data_aba1de8ee7f6705b4d3ae17902d3ca93
#
_entry.id   aba1de8ee7f6705b4d3ae17902d3ca93
#
_cell.length_a   1.000
_cell.length_b   1.000
_cell.length_c   1.000
_cell.angle_alpha   90.00
_cell.angle_beta   90.00
_cell.angle_gamma   90.00
#
_symmetry.space_group_name_H-M   'P 1'
#
loop_
_entity.id
_entity.type
_entity.pdbx_description
1 polymer ?
#
loop_
_entity_poly.entity_id
_entity_poly.type
_entity_poly.pdbx_seq_one_letter_code
_entity_poly.pdbx_strand_id
1 'polypeptide(L)'
;NVKRIMGLFDAIFGSSKKEQEQPIRDKLKDRKHFEKMLEKRLTSINKYKAYLTTEQESELFFCRVVGYDSIDVIQIRYSMDGGLKELQKIYLDSLDYFLRGFNSDNPIYDDILNRISLGILLNIPDENFMQLVDYVQRLDEEAKPADWTPDLLLWFLLNSRLKDNEKRTHAQKLAFPRECKGLYKVTQAADSKAALKALKDYIGKWYDLNKDASWYDSHLRKNCYSGYWAWEVAAVAKVMHIDDTDLKDNPYYPYDMVHWEEDKEE
;
A
#
# COMPACT_ATOMS: atom_id res chain seq x y z
N ASN A 1 24.76 52.29 12.87
CA ASN A 1 24.67 50.90 13.42
C ASN A 1 23.55 50.03 12.76
N VAL A 2 22.66 50.60 11.96
CA VAL A 2 21.58 49.86 11.24
C VAL A 2 22.14 49.15 9.99
N LYS A 3 23.16 49.68 9.32
CA LYS A 3 23.81 49.05 8.14
C LYS A 3 24.60 47.76 8.44
N ARG A 4 24.94 47.52 9.73
CA ARG A 4 25.71 46.31 10.12
C ARG A 4 24.83 45.12 10.45
N ILE A 5 23.51 45.34 10.67
CA ILE A 5 22.52 44.30 10.94
C ILE A 5 21.93 43.77 9.65
N MET A 6 21.78 44.58 8.61
CA MET A 6 21.29 44.11 7.29
C MET A 6 22.25 43.15 6.57
N GLY A 7 23.58 43.34 6.75
CA GLY A 7 24.57 42.45 6.13
C GLY A 7 24.66 41.05 6.78
N LEU A 8 24.13 40.87 7.99
CA LEU A 8 24.09 39.54 8.65
C LEU A 8 22.87 38.73 8.25
N PHE A 9 21.77 39.40 7.88
CA PHE A 9 20.56 38.74 7.36
C PHE A 9 20.78 38.21 5.93
N ASP A 10 21.50 38.93 5.08
CA ASP A 10 21.83 38.48 3.72
C ASP A 10 22.82 37.31 3.69
N ALA A 11 23.63 37.13 4.74
CA ALA A 11 24.55 35.99 4.88
C ALA A 11 23.86 34.73 5.40
N ILE A 12 22.71 34.86 6.09
CA ILE A 12 21.93 33.74 6.63
C ILE A 12 20.84 33.30 5.63
N PHE A 13 20.34 34.22 4.80
CA PHE A 13 19.38 33.97 3.74
C PHE A 13 20.02 34.16 2.34
N GLY A 14 21.26 33.67 2.21
CA GLY A 14 22.00 33.70 0.95
C GLY A 14 21.20 33.07 -0.18
N SER A 15 20.91 33.89 -1.18
CA SER A 15 20.47 33.59 -2.55
C SER A 15 19.62 32.33 -2.68
N SER A 16 18.35 32.52 -2.93
CA SER A 16 17.46 31.49 -3.46
C SER A 16 18.07 30.85 -4.71
N LYS A 17 18.96 29.87 -4.53
CA LYS A 17 19.05 28.77 -5.49
C LYS A 17 17.63 28.24 -5.53
N LYS A 18 16.95 28.29 -6.68
CA LYS A 18 15.78 27.44 -6.96
C LYS A 18 16.24 26.07 -6.51
N GLU A 19 15.74 25.58 -5.34
CA GLU A 19 15.84 24.18 -5.00
C GLU A 19 15.29 23.45 -6.22
N GLN A 20 16.14 22.70 -6.89
CA GLN A 20 15.68 21.81 -7.95
C GLN A 20 14.70 20.88 -7.24
N GLU A 21 13.41 21.04 -7.51
CA GLU A 21 12.39 20.13 -6.99
C GLU A 21 12.85 18.72 -7.33
N GLN A 22 13.11 17.91 -6.30
CA GLN A 22 13.50 16.54 -6.49
C GLN A 22 12.36 15.83 -7.26
N PRO A 23 12.69 15.01 -8.27
CA PRO A 23 11.68 14.30 -9.03
C PRO A 23 10.80 13.47 -8.10
N ILE A 24 9.53 13.33 -8.44
CA ILE A 24 8.58 12.47 -7.74
C ILE A 24 8.09 11.38 -8.70
N ARG A 25 7.66 10.21 -8.16
CA ARG A 25 7.16 9.09 -8.97
C ARG A 25 5.81 9.41 -9.61
N ASP A 26 4.92 10.02 -8.83
CA ASP A 26 3.58 10.37 -9.31
C ASP A 26 3.63 11.49 -10.37
N LYS A 27 2.74 11.38 -11.36
CA LYS A 27 2.67 12.33 -12.49
C LYS A 27 1.43 13.22 -12.48
N LEU A 28 0.49 12.99 -11.54
CA LEU A 28 -0.80 13.66 -11.51
C LEU A 28 -0.84 14.86 -10.57
N LYS A 29 0.05 14.91 -9.58
CA LYS A 29 0.18 16.01 -8.61
C LYS A 29 1.63 16.37 -8.37
N ASP A 30 1.85 17.58 -7.86
CA ASP A 30 3.16 18.08 -7.47
C ASP A 30 3.53 17.65 -6.03
N ARG A 31 4.80 17.81 -5.68
CA ARG A 31 5.34 17.53 -4.35
C ARG A 31 4.58 18.28 -3.25
N LYS A 32 4.23 19.53 -3.48
CA LYS A 32 3.52 20.38 -2.51
C LYS A 32 2.14 19.82 -2.14
N HIS A 33 1.44 19.23 -3.11
CA HIS A 33 0.18 18.53 -2.82
C HIS A 33 0.40 17.36 -1.86
N PHE A 34 1.40 16.52 -2.13
CA PHE A 34 1.70 15.35 -1.31
C PHE A 34 2.20 15.72 0.08
N GLU A 35 3.04 16.74 0.22
CA GLU A 35 3.49 17.24 1.54
C GLU A 35 2.30 17.68 2.39
N LYS A 36 1.35 18.41 1.82
CA LYS A 36 0.12 18.81 2.51
C LYS A 36 -0.73 17.61 2.92
N MET A 37 -0.85 16.61 2.05
CA MET A 37 -1.59 15.39 2.35
C MET A 37 -0.90 14.59 3.46
N LEU A 38 0.43 14.49 3.41
CA LEU A 38 1.25 13.84 4.43
C LEU A 38 1.05 14.48 5.81
N GLU A 39 1.17 15.81 5.90
CA GLU A 39 0.94 16.56 7.14
C GLU A 39 -0.45 16.25 7.74
N LYS A 40 -1.48 16.25 6.90
CA LYS A 40 -2.85 15.92 7.32
C LYS A 40 -2.94 14.51 7.92
N ARG A 41 -2.33 13.49 7.25
CA ARG A 41 -2.37 12.10 7.73
C ARG A 41 -1.56 11.91 9.00
N LEU A 42 -0.37 12.49 9.08
CA LEU A 42 0.46 12.43 10.29
C LEU A 42 -0.22 13.12 11.49
N THR A 43 -0.88 14.25 11.26
CA THR A 43 -1.67 14.94 12.30
C THR A 43 -2.81 14.05 12.81
N SER A 44 -3.54 13.39 11.91
CA SER A 44 -4.60 12.44 12.25
C SER A 44 -4.05 11.25 13.06
N ILE A 45 -2.99 10.61 12.58
CA ILE A 45 -2.34 9.48 13.27
C ILE A 45 -1.93 9.89 14.70
N ASN A 46 -1.23 11.01 14.87
CA ASN A 46 -0.79 11.46 16.19
C ASN A 46 -1.95 11.75 17.13
N LYS A 47 -3.02 12.38 16.62
CA LYS A 47 -4.23 12.66 17.38
C LYS A 47 -4.86 11.36 17.90
N TYR A 48 -5.09 10.37 17.03
CA TYR A 48 -5.78 9.14 17.41
C TYR A 48 -4.89 8.20 18.24
N LYS A 49 -3.56 8.21 18.03
CA LYS A 49 -2.62 7.54 18.95
C LYS A 49 -2.68 8.13 20.36
N ALA A 50 -2.81 9.45 20.49
CA ALA A 50 -2.98 10.09 21.80
C ALA A 50 -4.30 9.68 22.48
N TYR A 51 -5.40 9.59 21.73
CA TYR A 51 -6.68 9.12 22.28
C TYR A 51 -6.64 7.67 22.76
N LEU A 52 -5.88 6.78 22.10
CA LEU A 52 -5.69 5.40 22.55
C LEU A 52 -5.07 5.30 23.96
N THR A 53 -4.40 6.34 24.44
CA THR A 53 -3.85 6.37 25.82
C THR A 53 -4.84 6.85 26.87
N THR A 54 -5.95 7.46 26.48
CA THR A 54 -6.90 8.15 27.37
C THR A 54 -8.32 7.61 27.32
N GLU A 55 -8.73 7.03 26.18
CA GLU A 55 -10.12 6.62 25.92
C GLU A 55 -10.17 5.17 25.43
N GLN A 56 -10.71 4.26 26.24
CA GLN A 56 -10.81 2.84 25.88
C GLN A 56 -12.07 2.48 25.08
N GLU A 57 -13.17 3.21 25.24
CA GLU A 57 -14.47 2.87 24.63
C GLU A 57 -14.45 2.95 23.08
N SER A 58 -13.52 3.70 22.49
CA SER A 58 -13.39 3.90 21.04
C SER A 58 -12.12 3.30 20.45
N GLU A 59 -11.47 2.37 21.15
CA GLU A 59 -10.19 1.76 20.72
C GLU A 59 -10.23 1.21 19.31
N LEU A 60 -11.26 0.43 18.97
CA LEU A 60 -11.44 -0.14 17.63
C LEU A 60 -11.42 0.92 16.54
N PHE A 61 -12.19 2.00 16.74
CA PHE A 61 -12.27 3.11 15.80
C PHE A 61 -10.91 3.81 15.67
N PHE A 62 -10.23 4.11 16.78
CA PHE A 62 -8.94 4.79 16.74
C PHE A 62 -7.86 3.94 16.06
N CYS A 63 -7.80 2.64 16.37
CA CYS A 63 -6.90 1.72 15.70
C CYS A 63 -7.19 1.64 14.19
N ARG A 64 -8.46 1.62 13.78
CA ARG A 64 -8.85 1.63 12.37
C ARG A 64 -8.37 2.89 11.65
N VAL A 65 -8.56 4.06 12.25
CA VAL A 65 -8.08 5.33 11.65
C VAL A 65 -6.56 5.34 11.54
N VAL A 66 -5.83 4.94 12.58
CA VAL A 66 -4.36 4.89 12.55
C VAL A 66 -3.88 3.89 11.49
N GLY A 67 -4.48 2.70 11.43
CA GLY A 67 -4.15 1.69 10.43
C GLY A 67 -4.39 2.17 9.00
N TYR A 68 -5.54 2.79 8.73
CA TYR A 68 -5.91 3.33 7.43
C TYR A 68 -5.01 4.49 7.01
N ASP A 69 -4.87 5.51 7.86
CA ASP A 69 -4.04 6.69 7.56
C ASP A 69 -2.56 6.33 7.38
N SER A 70 -2.08 5.24 7.99
CA SER A 70 -0.70 4.77 7.80
C SER A 70 -0.46 4.19 6.41
N ILE A 71 -1.45 3.52 5.80
CA ILE A 71 -1.36 3.10 4.39
C ILE A 71 -1.35 4.31 3.47
N ASP A 72 -2.18 5.29 3.73
CA ASP A 72 -2.14 6.56 2.98
C ASP A 72 -0.76 7.24 3.09
N VAL A 73 -0.12 7.22 4.27
CA VAL A 73 1.24 7.75 4.45
C VAL A 73 2.24 6.99 3.59
N ILE A 74 2.18 5.66 3.55
CA ILE A 74 3.03 4.84 2.66
C ILE A 74 2.81 5.26 1.20
N GLN A 75 1.58 5.35 0.76
CA GLN A 75 1.21 5.70 -0.61
C GLN A 75 1.67 7.11 -1.01
N ILE A 76 1.48 8.10 -0.13
CA ILE A 76 1.92 9.48 -0.32
C ILE A 76 3.45 9.55 -0.40
N ARG A 77 4.16 8.92 0.53
CA ARG A 77 5.63 8.91 0.54
C ARG A 77 6.18 8.18 -0.68
N TYR A 78 5.61 7.06 -1.07
CA TYR A 78 5.99 6.38 -2.29
C TYR A 78 5.79 7.26 -3.53
N SER A 79 4.68 7.99 -3.60
CA SER A 79 4.41 8.97 -4.68
C SER A 79 5.46 10.09 -4.74
N MET A 80 6.05 10.48 -3.60
CA MET A 80 7.10 11.51 -3.49
C MET A 80 8.54 10.97 -3.60
N ASP A 81 8.73 9.72 -3.96
CA ASP A 81 10.05 9.08 -3.99
C ASP A 81 10.65 8.73 -2.61
N GLY A 82 9.81 8.41 -1.63
CA GLY A 82 10.24 7.91 -0.32
C GLY A 82 11.02 6.59 -0.42
N GLY A 83 12.07 6.42 0.39
CA GLY A 83 12.88 5.21 0.46
C GLY A 83 12.09 4.00 0.95
N LEU A 84 12.30 2.82 0.36
CA LEU A 84 11.50 1.62 0.64
C LEU A 84 11.70 1.10 2.07
N LYS A 85 12.89 1.25 2.63
CA LYS A 85 13.18 0.90 4.02
C LYS A 85 12.38 1.75 5.02
N GLU A 86 12.19 3.05 4.72
CA GLU A 86 11.32 3.91 5.52
C GLU A 86 9.85 3.43 5.44
N LEU A 87 9.39 3.07 4.23
CA LEU A 87 8.03 2.56 4.03
C LEU A 87 7.79 1.24 4.76
N GLN A 88 8.76 0.33 4.76
CA GLN A 88 8.73 -0.91 5.55
C GLN A 88 8.56 -0.60 7.04
N LYS A 89 9.34 0.36 7.57
CA LYS A 89 9.22 0.76 8.97
C LYS A 89 7.82 1.30 9.30
N ILE A 90 7.27 2.19 8.46
CA ILE A 90 5.91 2.72 8.65
C ILE A 90 4.88 1.59 8.63
N TYR A 91 5.06 0.62 7.72
CA TYR A 91 4.19 -0.54 7.63
C TYR A 91 4.20 -1.34 8.94
N LEU A 92 5.39 -1.71 9.43
CA LEU A 92 5.56 -2.48 10.67
C LEU A 92 5.01 -1.73 11.90
N ASP A 93 5.31 -0.43 12.03
CA ASP A 93 4.82 0.43 13.13
C ASP A 93 3.27 0.55 13.14
N SER A 94 2.61 0.23 12.02
CA SER A 94 1.15 0.33 11.87
C SER A 94 0.42 -1.02 11.86
N LEU A 95 1.14 -2.13 11.85
CA LEU A 95 0.54 -3.45 11.69
C LEU A 95 -0.40 -3.81 12.86
N ASP A 96 0.02 -3.57 14.11
CA ASP A 96 -0.81 -3.82 15.29
C ASP A 96 -2.12 -3.02 15.26
N TYR A 97 -2.07 -1.75 14.86
CA TYR A 97 -3.27 -0.92 14.71
C TYR A 97 -4.21 -1.46 13.64
N PHE A 98 -3.68 -1.96 12.53
CA PHE A 98 -4.49 -2.62 11.51
C PHE A 98 -5.18 -3.86 12.08
N LEU A 99 -4.42 -4.77 12.69
CA LEU A 99 -4.95 -6.04 13.21
C LEU A 99 -6.00 -5.83 14.32
N ARG A 100 -5.87 -4.77 15.13
CA ARG A 100 -6.83 -4.41 16.17
C ARG A 100 -8.03 -3.63 15.64
N GLY A 101 -7.82 -2.81 14.63
CA GLY A 101 -8.85 -1.93 14.07
C GLY A 101 -9.81 -2.59 13.07
N PHE A 102 -9.41 -3.69 12.44
CA PHE A 102 -10.19 -4.40 11.41
C PHE A 102 -10.59 -5.78 11.95
N ASN A 103 -11.75 -5.84 12.58
CA ASN A 103 -12.27 -7.07 13.19
C ASN A 103 -13.16 -7.88 12.23
N SER A 104 -13.61 -9.06 12.68
CA SER A 104 -14.45 -9.97 11.92
C SER A 104 -15.88 -9.46 11.65
N ASP A 105 -16.34 -8.43 12.35
CA ASP A 105 -17.69 -7.89 12.16
C ASP A 105 -17.80 -6.99 10.91
N ASN A 106 -16.68 -6.39 10.49
CA ASN A 106 -16.64 -5.49 9.33
C ASN A 106 -15.27 -5.52 8.63
N PRO A 107 -14.87 -6.65 8.03
CA PRO A 107 -13.65 -6.74 7.24
C PRO A 107 -13.80 -5.94 5.94
N ILE A 108 -12.75 -5.22 5.55
CA ILE A 108 -12.71 -4.47 4.29
C ILE A 108 -11.70 -5.15 3.37
N TYR A 109 -12.20 -5.80 2.33
CA TYR A 109 -11.39 -6.61 1.42
C TYR A 109 -10.21 -5.85 0.81
N ASP A 110 -10.44 -4.64 0.29
CA ASP A 110 -9.39 -3.84 -0.36
C ASP A 110 -8.27 -3.47 0.61
N ASP A 111 -8.60 -3.17 1.86
CA ASP A 111 -7.61 -2.85 2.89
C ASP A 111 -6.76 -4.08 3.24
N ILE A 112 -7.39 -5.25 3.28
CA ILE A 112 -6.70 -6.53 3.53
C ILE A 112 -5.78 -6.87 2.36
N LEU A 113 -6.28 -6.78 1.12
CA LEU A 113 -5.51 -7.04 -0.09
C LEU A 113 -4.30 -6.09 -0.18
N ASN A 114 -4.49 -4.81 0.09
CA ASN A 114 -3.41 -3.82 0.13
C ASN A 114 -2.38 -4.14 1.21
N ARG A 115 -2.81 -4.54 2.41
CA ARG A 115 -1.89 -4.93 3.49
C ARG A 115 -1.05 -6.13 3.12
N ILE A 116 -1.64 -7.19 2.59
CA ILE A 116 -0.91 -8.39 2.17
C ILE A 116 0.06 -8.05 1.05
N SER A 117 -0.40 -7.31 0.04
CA SER A 117 0.42 -6.92 -1.11
C SER A 117 1.62 -6.07 -0.71
N LEU A 118 1.42 -5.04 0.12
CA LEU A 118 2.51 -4.22 0.66
C LEU A 118 3.44 -5.02 1.57
N GLY A 119 2.93 -5.98 2.36
CA GLY A 119 3.76 -6.86 3.18
C GLY A 119 4.73 -7.70 2.34
N ILE A 120 4.28 -8.19 1.17
CA ILE A 120 5.13 -8.90 0.20
C ILE A 120 6.13 -7.95 -0.45
N LEU A 121 5.67 -6.80 -0.93
CA LEU A 121 6.50 -5.84 -1.65
C LEU A 121 7.60 -5.24 -0.76
N LEU A 122 7.27 -4.96 0.49
CA LEU A 122 8.18 -4.40 1.50
C LEU A 122 9.00 -5.47 2.24
N ASN A 123 8.96 -6.73 1.81
CA ASN A 123 9.72 -7.83 2.42
C ASN A 123 9.65 -7.85 3.95
N ILE A 124 8.45 -7.65 4.53
CA ILE A 124 8.32 -7.65 6.00
C ILE A 124 8.78 -9.00 6.60
N PRO A 125 9.29 -9.04 7.85
CA PRO A 125 9.72 -10.28 8.48
C PRO A 125 8.61 -11.34 8.50
N ASP A 126 8.99 -12.61 8.42
CA ASP A 126 8.04 -13.74 8.39
C ASP A 126 7.11 -13.76 9.60
N GLU A 127 7.62 -13.43 10.79
CA GLU A 127 6.81 -13.33 12.01
C GLU A 127 5.67 -12.30 11.91
N ASN A 128 5.92 -11.17 11.22
CA ASN A 128 4.91 -10.15 10.98
C ASN A 128 3.94 -10.59 9.88
N PHE A 129 4.45 -11.27 8.84
CA PHE A 129 3.61 -11.78 7.77
C PHE A 129 2.67 -12.89 8.25
N MET A 130 3.14 -13.75 9.17
CA MET A 130 2.29 -14.78 9.81
C MET A 130 1.10 -14.18 10.56
N GLN A 131 1.24 -12.98 11.14
CA GLN A 131 0.09 -12.29 11.76
C GLN A 131 -1.02 -11.96 10.75
N LEU A 132 -0.66 -11.64 9.48
CA LEU A 132 -1.65 -11.46 8.41
C LEU A 132 -2.30 -12.78 8.00
N VAL A 133 -1.51 -13.86 7.94
CA VAL A 133 -2.03 -15.21 7.66
C VAL A 133 -3.07 -15.61 8.70
N ASP A 134 -2.72 -15.48 9.98
CA ASP A 134 -3.60 -15.83 11.11
C ASP A 134 -4.83 -14.91 11.17
N TYR A 135 -4.66 -13.64 10.81
CA TYR A 135 -5.75 -12.69 10.75
C TYR A 135 -6.77 -13.09 9.66
N VAL A 136 -6.33 -13.39 8.44
CA VAL A 136 -7.23 -13.80 7.35
C VAL A 136 -7.85 -15.16 7.63
N GLN A 137 -7.10 -16.12 8.18
CA GLN A 137 -7.64 -17.41 8.61
C GLN A 137 -8.79 -17.24 9.60
N ARG A 138 -8.61 -16.38 10.61
CA ARG A 138 -9.65 -16.07 11.58
C ARG A 138 -10.86 -15.39 10.95
N LEU A 139 -10.65 -14.48 9.99
CA LEU A 139 -11.76 -13.87 9.25
C LEU A 139 -12.58 -14.93 8.48
N ASP A 140 -11.91 -15.88 7.82
CA ASP A 140 -12.58 -16.94 7.08
C ASP A 140 -13.43 -17.84 8.00
N GLU A 141 -13.02 -18.01 9.26
CA GLU A 141 -13.73 -18.82 10.25
C GLU A 141 -14.85 -18.06 10.98
N GLU A 142 -14.63 -16.76 11.26
CA GLU A 142 -15.47 -15.97 12.17
C GLU A 142 -16.25 -14.84 11.50
N ALA A 143 -15.89 -14.42 10.28
CA ALA A 143 -16.54 -13.28 9.64
C ALA A 143 -18.04 -13.50 9.46
N LYS A 144 -18.81 -12.53 9.94
CA LYS A 144 -20.27 -12.57 9.96
C LYS A 144 -20.96 -11.92 8.78
N PRO A 145 -20.33 -10.97 8.00
CA PRO A 145 -20.99 -10.44 6.82
C PRO A 145 -21.35 -11.56 5.84
N ALA A 146 -22.58 -11.54 5.35
CA ALA A 146 -23.09 -12.59 4.45
C ALA A 146 -22.34 -12.67 3.11
N ASP A 147 -21.63 -11.61 2.74
CA ASP A 147 -20.83 -11.47 1.52
C ASP A 147 -19.35 -11.82 1.70
N TRP A 148 -18.86 -12.01 2.95
CA TRP A 148 -17.49 -12.48 3.16
C TRP A 148 -17.33 -13.92 2.70
N THR A 149 -16.23 -14.18 2.02
CA THR A 149 -15.88 -15.53 1.56
C THR A 149 -14.37 -15.68 1.47
N PRO A 150 -13.81 -16.85 1.86
CA PRO A 150 -12.40 -17.16 1.61
C PRO A 150 -12.06 -16.92 0.14
N ASP A 151 -11.04 -16.12 -0.11
CA ASP A 151 -10.72 -15.60 -1.44
C ASP A 151 -9.47 -16.24 -2.04
N LEU A 152 -9.56 -16.66 -3.30
CA LEU A 152 -8.48 -17.31 -4.04
C LEU A 152 -7.24 -16.41 -4.21
N LEU A 153 -7.40 -15.11 -4.45
CA LEU A 153 -6.28 -14.20 -4.65
C LEU A 153 -5.56 -13.89 -3.34
N LEU A 154 -6.32 -13.65 -2.26
CA LEU A 154 -5.73 -13.45 -0.92
C LEU A 154 -4.91 -14.67 -0.52
N TRP A 155 -5.47 -15.88 -0.65
CA TRP A 155 -4.74 -17.10 -0.28
C TRP A 155 -3.61 -17.45 -1.25
N PHE A 156 -3.67 -17.07 -2.51
CA PHE A 156 -2.51 -17.16 -3.39
C PHE A 156 -1.34 -16.32 -2.86
N LEU A 157 -1.60 -15.08 -2.49
CA LEU A 157 -0.58 -14.17 -1.96
C LEU A 157 -0.05 -14.62 -0.59
N LEU A 158 -0.94 -15.00 0.33
CA LEU A 158 -0.56 -15.48 1.66
C LEU A 158 0.26 -16.78 1.60
N ASN A 159 -0.16 -17.73 0.77
CA ASN A 159 0.54 -19.00 0.58
C ASN A 159 1.95 -18.86 -0.01
N SER A 160 2.29 -17.72 -0.62
CA SER A 160 3.62 -17.47 -1.18
C SER A 160 4.74 -17.46 -0.14
N ARG A 161 4.40 -17.18 1.12
CA ARG A 161 5.33 -17.12 2.26
C ARG A 161 5.19 -18.33 3.21
N LEU A 162 4.34 -19.30 2.88
CA LEU A 162 4.11 -20.51 3.67
C LEU A 162 4.86 -21.70 3.08
N LYS A 163 5.34 -22.61 3.95
CA LYS A 163 5.87 -23.88 3.51
C LYS A 163 4.75 -24.73 2.89
N ASP A 164 5.10 -25.66 2.01
CA ASP A 164 4.11 -26.44 1.26
C ASP A 164 3.11 -27.18 2.15
N ASN A 165 3.55 -27.71 3.29
CA ASN A 165 2.70 -28.39 4.26
C ASN A 165 1.84 -27.44 5.12
N GLU A 166 2.09 -26.15 5.07
CA GLU A 166 1.36 -25.11 5.81
C GLU A 166 0.38 -24.35 4.91
N LYS A 167 0.47 -24.50 3.58
CA LYS A 167 -0.40 -23.82 2.61
C LYS A 167 -1.86 -24.19 2.81
N ARG A 168 -2.71 -23.18 2.71
CA ARG A 168 -4.15 -23.30 2.88
C ARG A 168 -4.84 -23.23 1.53
N THR A 169 -5.72 -24.19 1.25
CA THR A 169 -6.38 -24.38 -0.05
C THR A 169 -7.91 -24.44 0.03
N HIS A 170 -8.48 -23.92 1.12
CA HIS A 170 -9.92 -23.95 1.36
C HIS A 170 -10.71 -22.92 0.54
N ALA A 171 -10.06 -21.85 0.05
CA ALA A 171 -10.70 -20.89 -0.82
C ALA A 171 -11.04 -21.52 -2.19
N GLN A 172 -12.26 -21.27 -2.69
CA GLN A 172 -12.76 -21.87 -3.93
C GLN A 172 -13.25 -20.85 -4.96
N LYS A 173 -13.35 -19.57 -4.58
CA LYS A 173 -13.85 -18.51 -5.45
C LYS A 173 -13.16 -17.18 -5.19
N LEU A 174 -13.31 -16.24 -6.11
CA LEU A 174 -12.92 -14.85 -5.91
C LEU A 174 -14.09 -14.11 -5.25
N ALA A 175 -13.81 -13.31 -4.22
CA ALA A 175 -14.78 -12.45 -3.57
C ALA A 175 -15.27 -11.36 -4.54
N PHE A 176 -14.33 -10.78 -5.31
CA PHE A 176 -14.58 -9.71 -6.28
C PHE A 176 -14.16 -10.13 -7.70
N PRO A 177 -14.96 -11.00 -8.36
CA PRO A 177 -14.54 -11.59 -9.64
C PRO A 177 -14.48 -10.58 -10.79
N ARG A 178 -15.24 -9.49 -10.74
CA ARG A 178 -15.16 -8.44 -11.78
C ARG A 178 -13.81 -7.76 -11.77
N GLU A 179 -13.33 -7.40 -10.60
CA GLU A 179 -12.07 -6.70 -10.38
C GLU A 179 -10.88 -7.65 -10.43
N CYS A 180 -10.94 -8.78 -9.74
CA CYS A 180 -9.78 -9.63 -9.47
C CYS A 180 -9.58 -10.78 -10.46
N LYS A 181 -10.58 -11.18 -11.28
CA LYS A 181 -10.49 -12.35 -12.19
C LYS A 181 -9.33 -12.23 -13.19
N GLY A 182 -9.08 -11.02 -13.70
CA GLY A 182 -8.00 -10.77 -14.64
C GLY A 182 -6.64 -11.00 -13.99
N LEU A 183 -6.45 -10.51 -12.77
CA LEU A 183 -5.23 -10.70 -12.00
C LEU A 183 -5.07 -12.17 -11.56
N TYR A 184 -6.14 -12.80 -11.10
CA TYR A 184 -6.06 -14.23 -10.73
C TYR A 184 -5.72 -15.14 -11.90
N LYS A 185 -6.09 -14.79 -13.15
CA LYS A 185 -5.65 -15.52 -14.35
C LYS A 185 -4.13 -15.48 -14.55
N VAL A 186 -3.45 -14.44 -14.09
CA VAL A 186 -1.98 -14.38 -14.14
C VAL A 186 -1.40 -15.53 -13.33
N THR A 187 -1.94 -15.80 -12.14
CA THR A 187 -1.48 -16.87 -11.25
C THR A 187 -1.69 -18.28 -11.81
N GLN A 188 -2.58 -18.43 -12.80
CA GLN A 188 -2.92 -19.70 -13.45
C GLN A 188 -2.25 -19.87 -14.83
N ALA A 189 -1.35 -18.96 -15.20
CA ALA A 189 -0.70 -19.00 -16.51
C ALA A 189 0.21 -20.22 -16.65
N ALA A 190 0.22 -20.80 -17.85
CA ALA A 190 0.97 -22.02 -18.13
C ALA A 190 2.50 -21.80 -18.15
N ASP A 191 2.92 -20.58 -18.47
CA ASP A 191 4.34 -20.19 -18.54
C ASP A 191 4.53 -18.69 -18.27
N SER A 192 5.77 -18.25 -18.12
CA SER A 192 6.12 -16.86 -17.80
C SER A 192 5.67 -15.87 -18.89
N LYS A 193 5.66 -16.27 -20.16
CA LYS A 193 5.22 -15.42 -21.27
C LYS A 193 3.70 -15.18 -21.23
N ALA A 194 2.94 -16.21 -20.95
CA ALA A 194 1.49 -16.12 -20.76
C ALA A 194 1.16 -15.29 -19.50
N ALA A 195 1.93 -15.46 -18.42
CA ALA A 195 1.79 -14.67 -17.19
C ALA A 195 2.03 -13.18 -17.45
N LEU A 196 3.15 -12.81 -18.08
CA LEU A 196 3.46 -11.43 -18.43
C LEU A 196 2.37 -10.80 -19.33
N LYS A 197 1.92 -11.53 -20.35
CA LYS A 197 0.85 -11.05 -21.21
C LYS A 197 -0.43 -10.76 -20.43
N ALA A 198 -0.86 -11.70 -19.57
CA ALA A 198 -2.07 -11.53 -18.74
C ALA A 198 -1.92 -10.36 -17.75
N LEU A 199 -0.72 -10.17 -17.18
CA LEU A 199 -0.40 -9.07 -16.28
C LEU A 199 -0.50 -7.72 -17.00
N LYS A 200 0.07 -7.61 -18.19
CA LYS A 200 -0.02 -6.39 -19.04
C LYS A 200 -1.46 -6.09 -19.43
N ASP A 201 -2.21 -7.10 -19.84
CA ASP A 201 -3.63 -6.98 -20.21
C ASP A 201 -4.48 -6.51 -19.00
N TYR A 202 -4.15 -6.95 -17.79
CA TYR A 202 -4.86 -6.56 -16.58
C TYR A 202 -4.51 -5.13 -16.14
N ILE A 203 -3.22 -4.80 -16.00
CA ILE A 203 -2.82 -3.47 -15.53
C ILE A 203 -3.24 -2.36 -16.50
N GLY A 204 -3.31 -2.67 -17.80
CA GLY A 204 -3.83 -1.73 -18.80
C GLY A 204 -5.31 -1.38 -18.63
N LYS A 205 -6.06 -2.15 -17.81
CA LYS A 205 -7.47 -1.93 -17.49
C LYS A 205 -7.71 -1.64 -16.02
N TRP A 206 -6.66 -1.71 -15.20
CA TRP A 206 -6.75 -1.65 -13.74
C TRP A 206 -7.50 -0.41 -13.24
N TYR A 207 -7.18 0.74 -13.78
CA TYR A 207 -7.83 1.99 -13.39
C TYR A 207 -9.35 1.96 -13.67
N ASP A 208 -9.74 1.58 -14.88
CA ASP A 208 -11.15 1.52 -15.28
C ASP A 208 -11.95 0.41 -14.55
N LEU A 209 -11.30 -0.69 -14.20
CA LEU A 209 -11.92 -1.76 -13.39
C LEU A 209 -12.32 -1.26 -12.00
N ASN A 210 -11.60 -0.26 -11.48
CA ASN A 210 -11.82 0.35 -10.17
C ASN A 210 -12.69 1.62 -10.21
N LYS A 211 -13.45 1.86 -11.28
CA LYS A 211 -14.27 3.07 -11.45
C LYS A 211 -15.30 3.31 -10.35
N ASP A 212 -15.74 2.26 -9.65
CA ASP A 212 -16.69 2.33 -8.55
C ASP A 212 -16.01 2.48 -7.19
N ALA A 213 -14.67 2.47 -7.13
CA ALA A 213 -13.92 2.67 -5.90
C ALA A 213 -13.99 4.13 -5.42
N SER A 214 -14.04 4.33 -4.11
CA SER A 214 -14.12 5.67 -3.50
C SER A 214 -12.94 6.59 -3.86
N TRP A 215 -11.79 6.02 -4.19
CA TRP A 215 -10.59 6.73 -4.59
C TRP A 215 -10.55 7.07 -6.09
N TYR A 216 -11.42 6.49 -6.92
CA TYR A 216 -11.44 6.78 -8.36
C TYR A 216 -11.65 8.27 -8.60
N ASP A 217 -10.93 8.85 -9.56
CA ASP A 217 -10.90 10.28 -9.86
C ASP A 217 -10.56 11.20 -8.68
N SER A 218 -9.93 10.65 -7.61
CA SER A 218 -9.53 11.46 -6.46
C SER A 218 -8.51 12.54 -6.81
N HIS A 219 -7.72 12.35 -7.88
CA HIS A 219 -6.80 13.36 -8.40
C HIS A 219 -7.52 14.63 -8.91
N LEU A 220 -8.77 14.52 -9.33
CA LEU A 220 -9.60 15.67 -9.73
C LEU A 220 -10.19 16.40 -8.53
N ARG A 221 -10.23 15.75 -7.37
CA ARG A 221 -10.82 16.31 -6.14
C ARG A 221 -9.75 17.01 -5.31
N LYS A 222 -10.19 17.98 -4.51
CA LYS A 222 -9.31 18.76 -3.64
C LYS A 222 -8.97 17.97 -2.37
N ASN A 223 -7.68 17.83 -2.05
CA ASN A 223 -7.17 17.30 -0.77
C ASN A 223 -7.58 15.85 -0.43
N CYS A 224 -7.67 14.96 -1.42
CA CYS A 224 -8.00 13.56 -1.18
C CYS A 224 -7.21 12.55 -2.05
N TYR A 225 -6.25 13.01 -2.86
CA TYR A 225 -5.42 12.14 -3.69
C TYR A 225 -4.12 11.79 -2.99
N SER A 226 -3.82 10.49 -2.90
CA SER A 226 -2.63 9.93 -2.23
C SER A 226 -1.68 9.20 -3.19
N GLY A 227 -2.05 9.04 -4.47
CA GLY A 227 -1.39 8.23 -5.49
C GLY A 227 -2.30 7.11 -6.00
N TYR A 228 -2.00 6.57 -7.17
CA TYR A 228 -2.66 5.39 -7.73
C TYR A 228 -1.62 4.30 -7.95
N TRP A 229 -1.59 3.30 -7.07
CA TRP A 229 -0.61 2.23 -7.13
C TRP A 229 -1.29 0.87 -7.04
N ALA A 230 -1.08 0.04 -8.05
CA ALA A 230 -1.63 -1.32 -8.14
C ALA A 230 -0.72 -2.29 -7.35
N TRP A 231 -0.77 -2.20 -6.01
CA TRP A 231 0.07 -3.00 -5.12
C TRP A 231 -0.13 -4.50 -5.33
N GLU A 232 -1.37 -4.93 -5.53
CA GLU A 232 -1.73 -6.34 -5.74
C GLU A 232 -1.17 -6.89 -7.05
N VAL A 233 -1.09 -6.06 -8.10
CA VAL A 233 -0.50 -6.45 -9.39
C VAL A 233 1.00 -6.69 -9.24
N ALA A 234 1.67 -5.77 -8.57
CA ALA A 234 3.10 -5.87 -8.27
C ALA A 234 3.43 -7.04 -7.34
N ALA A 235 2.59 -7.28 -6.31
CA ALA A 235 2.77 -8.43 -5.43
C ALA A 235 2.66 -9.76 -6.17
N VAL A 236 1.68 -9.91 -7.08
CA VAL A 236 1.55 -11.10 -7.94
C VAL A 236 2.77 -11.25 -8.84
N ALA A 237 3.26 -10.18 -9.46
CA ALA A 237 4.45 -10.22 -10.31
C ALA A 237 5.69 -10.68 -9.52
N LYS A 238 5.89 -10.13 -8.31
CA LYS A 238 7.01 -10.50 -7.40
C LYS A 238 6.94 -11.96 -7.00
N VAL A 239 5.77 -12.44 -6.54
CA VAL A 239 5.56 -13.83 -6.11
C VAL A 239 5.80 -14.83 -7.24
N MET A 240 5.39 -14.48 -8.45
CA MET A 240 5.54 -15.34 -9.63
C MET A 240 6.87 -15.17 -10.36
N HIS A 241 7.75 -14.26 -9.91
CA HIS A 241 9.03 -13.94 -10.56
C HIS A 241 8.86 -13.60 -12.04
N ILE A 242 7.82 -12.80 -12.37
CA ILE A 242 7.56 -12.39 -13.75
C ILE A 242 8.65 -11.38 -14.18
N ASP A 243 9.21 -11.54 -15.39
CA ASP A 243 10.03 -10.50 -16.00
C ASP A 243 9.13 -9.33 -16.39
N ASP A 244 9.03 -8.35 -15.53
CA ASP A 244 8.13 -7.20 -15.62
C ASP A 244 8.82 -5.94 -16.17
N THR A 245 9.99 -6.09 -16.79
CA THR A 245 10.80 -4.97 -17.34
C THR A 245 9.97 -4.05 -18.23
N ASP A 246 9.03 -4.62 -19.00
CA ASP A 246 8.11 -3.87 -19.87
C ASP A 246 7.10 -2.98 -19.10
N LEU A 247 6.97 -3.16 -17.79
CA LEU A 247 6.04 -2.40 -16.92
C LEU A 247 6.72 -1.26 -16.18
N LYS A 248 8.02 -1.08 -16.30
CA LYS A 248 8.81 -0.08 -15.57
C LYS A 248 8.24 1.34 -15.65
N ASP A 249 7.71 1.73 -16.81
CA ASP A 249 7.18 3.07 -17.03
C ASP A 249 5.65 3.15 -16.91
N ASN A 250 4.99 2.08 -16.45
CA ASN A 250 3.54 2.10 -16.26
C ASN A 250 3.19 2.98 -15.05
N PRO A 251 2.26 3.96 -15.18
CA PRO A 251 1.99 4.96 -14.16
C PRO A 251 1.35 4.40 -12.87
N TYR A 252 0.86 3.18 -12.90
CA TYR A 252 0.20 2.52 -11.76
C TYR A 252 1.05 1.40 -11.16
N TYR A 253 2.16 1.04 -11.80
CA TYR A 253 2.95 -0.12 -11.42
C TYR A 253 4.16 0.27 -10.55
N PRO A 254 4.24 -0.18 -9.29
CA PRO A 254 5.33 0.15 -8.39
C PRO A 254 6.55 -0.74 -8.66
N TYR A 255 7.20 -0.53 -9.82
CA TYR A 255 8.28 -1.37 -10.35
C TYR A 255 9.45 -1.57 -9.40
N ASP A 256 9.92 -0.51 -8.73
CA ASP A 256 11.04 -0.57 -7.80
C ASP A 256 10.73 -1.40 -6.53
N MET A 257 9.49 -1.43 -6.08
CA MET A 257 9.09 -2.30 -4.96
C MET A 257 9.13 -3.79 -5.31
N VAL A 258 8.83 -4.14 -6.57
CA VAL A 258 8.96 -5.55 -7.02
C VAL A 258 10.40 -6.02 -6.92
N HIS A 259 11.34 -5.15 -7.28
CA HIS A 259 12.78 -5.44 -7.35
C HIS A 259 13.55 -5.10 -6.07
N TRP A 260 12.87 -4.61 -5.04
CA TRP A 260 13.53 -4.26 -3.80
C TRP A 260 13.89 -5.50 -2.97
N GLU A 261 15.15 -5.55 -2.54
CA GLU A 261 15.71 -6.51 -1.59
C GLU A 261 16.47 -5.72 -0.52
N GLU A 262 16.09 -5.89 0.76
CA GLU A 262 16.60 -5.09 1.88
C GLU A 262 18.14 -5.11 1.99
N ASP A 263 18.78 -6.23 1.66
CA ASP A 263 20.24 -6.44 1.82
C ASP A 263 21.08 -5.82 0.68
N LYS A 264 20.45 -5.17 -0.30
CA LYS A 264 21.13 -4.56 -1.47
C LYS A 264 21.11 -3.03 -1.48
N GLU A 265 20.56 -2.38 -0.47
CA GLU A 265 20.68 -0.94 -0.29
C GLU A 265 21.97 -0.64 0.50
N GLU A 266 23.09 -0.37 -0.21
CA GLU A 266 24.31 0.23 0.34
C GLU A 266 24.20 1.76 0.32
#